data_da9c465c54d2b1993da20c9506d97998
#
_entry.id   da9c465c54d2b1993da20c9506d97998
#
_cell.length_a   1.000
_cell.length_b   1.000
_cell.length_c   1.000
_cell.angle_alpha   90.00
_cell.angle_beta   90.00
_cell.angle_gamma   90.00
#
_symmetry.space_group_name_H-M   'P 1'
#
loop_
_entity.id
_entity.type
_entity.pdbx_description
1 polymer ?
#
loop_
_entity_poly.entity_id
_entity_poly.type
_entity_poly.pdbx_seq_one_letter_code
_entity_poly.pdbx_strand_id
1 'polypeptide(L)'
;MNEEPISIPILRYIAIDAHKHYVMVGGMNSHQEMVLPTRRVDMENYPSWAKANLRPGDAVVIEATTNTWTLYDVTLPCVSKVVVAHPLEVKQIANARVKTDKHDVNCLARLLVADLVPEVWVPPLEVRELRTLIAHRRCWSRCAP
;
A
#
# COMPACT_ATOMS: atom_id res chain seq x y z
N MET A 1 -17.37 -23.60 -21.46
CA MET A 1 -17.47 -22.15 -21.54
C MET A 1 -16.54 -21.58 -20.50
N ASN A 2 -15.45 -20.98 -20.93
CA ASN A 2 -14.60 -20.23 -20.01
C ASN A 2 -15.25 -18.86 -19.82
N GLU A 3 -15.92 -18.67 -18.69
CA GLU A 3 -16.28 -17.33 -18.25
C GLU A 3 -14.98 -16.63 -17.86
N GLU A 4 -14.52 -15.71 -18.70
CA GLU A 4 -13.46 -14.80 -18.30
C GLU A 4 -13.93 -14.04 -17.05
N PRO A 5 -13.09 -13.94 -16.00
CA PRO A 5 -13.48 -13.20 -14.81
C PRO A 5 -13.81 -11.76 -15.21
N ILE A 6 -15.02 -11.29 -14.89
CA ILE A 6 -15.47 -9.92 -15.12
C ILE A 6 -14.49 -9.02 -14.38
N SER A 7 -13.55 -8.43 -15.12
CA SER A 7 -12.60 -7.50 -14.51
C SER A 7 -13.36 -6.20 -14.16
N ILE A 8 -13.46 -5.91 -12.88
CA ILE A 8 -14.05 -4.65 -12.42
C ILE A 8 -13.12 -3.52 -12.88
N PRO A 9 -13.61 -2.53 -13.65
CA PRO A 9 -12.75 -1.44 -14.10
C PRO A 9 -12.25 -0.62 -12.90
N ILE A 10 -10.99 -0.25 -12.93
CA ILE A 10 -10.38 0.60 -11.89
C ILE A 10 -10.88 2.04 -12.10
N LEU A 11 -11.54 2.57 -11.09
CA LEU A 11 -12.11 3.90 -11.08
C LEU A 11 -11.30 4.89 -10.24
N ARG A 12 -10.64 4.40 -9.19
CA ARG A 12 -9.84 5.23 -8.27
C ARG A 12 -8.49 4.58 -7.99
N TYR A 13 -7.50 5.40 -7.86
CA TYR A 13 -6.11 5.04 -7.57
C TYR A 13 -5.74 5.63 -6.22
N ILE A 14 -5.65 4.79 -5.21
CA ILE A 14 -5.46 5.17 -3.80
C ILE A 14 -4.02 4.88 -3.41
N ALA A 15 -3.37 5.84 -2.78
CA ALA A 15 -2.03 5.67 -2.22
C ALA A 15 -2.08 5.70 -0.69
N ILE A 16 -1.26 4.85 -0.09
CA ILE A 16 -1.10 4.70 1.35
C ILE A 16 0.39 4.82 1.66
N ASP A 17 0.75 5.90 2.33
CA ASP A 17 2.06 6.10 2.92
C ASP A 17 1.99 5.72 4.40
N ALA A 18 2.69 4.64 4.76
CA ALA A 18 2.58 4.01 6.06
C ALA A 18 3.66 4.48 7.02
N HIS A 19 3.23 5.05 8.14
CA HIS A 19 4.07 5.41 9.30
C HIS A 19 3.86 4.41 10.45
N LYS A 20 4.64 4.56 11.51
CA LYS A 20 4.59 3.65 12.67
C LYS A 20 3.22 3.59 13.34
N HIS A 21 2.55 4.72 13.50
CA HIS A 21 1.31 4.84 14.27
C HIS A 21 0.11 5.32 13.45
N TYR A 22 0.31 5.72 12.22
CA TYR A 22 -0.73 6.21 11.32
C TYR A 22 -0.37 5.94 9.86
N VAL A 23 -1.34 6.11 9.00
CA VAL A 23 -1.16 6.14 7.55
C VAL A 23 -1.62 7.48 7.00
N MET A 24 -0.97 7.96 5.95
CA MET A 24 -1.47 9.02 5.10
C MET A 24 -2.14 8.37 3.89
N VAL A 25 -3.39 8.72 3.65
CA VAL A 25 -4.18 8.15 2.56
C VAL A 25 -4.66 9.25 1.65
N GLY A 26 -4.58 9.04 0.35
CA GLY A 26 -5.13 9.95 -0.66
C GLY A 26 -5.39 9.21 -1.96
N GLY A 27 -6.17 9.80 -2.85
CA GLY A 27 -6.48 9.12 -4.09
C GLY A 27 -6.95 10.04 -5.20
N MET A 28 -6.77 9.56 -6.42
CA MET A 28 -7.14 10.26 -7.65
C MET A 28 -7.83 9.33 -8.65
N ASN A 29 -8.47 9.91 -9.65
CA ASN A 29 -9.00 9.17 -10.79
C ASN A 29 -7.94 8.98 -11.89
N SER A 30 -8.31 8.36 -13.01
CA SER A 30 -7.42 8.15 -14.16
C SER A 30 -6.94 9.47 -14.82
N HIS A 31 -7.64 10.57 -14.61
CA HIS A 31 -7.25 11.90 -15.06
C HIS A 31 -6.36 12.65 -14.08
N GLN A 32 -5.89 11.98 -13.01
CA GLN A 32 -5.10 12.56 -11.93
C GLN A 32 -5.82 13.68 -11.14
N GLU A 33 -7.14 13.69 -11.17
CA GLU A 33 -7.95 14.58 -10.35
C GLU A 33 -8.16 13.95 -8.98
N MET A 34 -8.03 14.73 -7.92
CA MET A 34 -8.18 14.26 -6.54
C MET A 34 -9.63 13.88 -6.24
N VAL A 35 -9.87 12.60 -5.99
CA VAL A 35 -11.20 12.05 -5.63
C VAL A 35 -11.28 11.63 -4.17
N LEU A 36 -10.15 11.44 -3.53
CA LEU A 36 -10.03 11.22 -2.09
C LEU A 36 -8.97 12.19 -1.54
N PRO A 37 -9.39 13.24 -0.80
CA PRO A 37 -8.44 14.19 -0.22
C PRO A 37 -7.47 13.51 0.72
N THR A 38 -6.19 13.92 0.65
CA THR A 38 -5.16 13.38 1.51
C THR A 38 -5.48 13.64 2.97
N ARG A 39 -5.53 12.58 3.77
CA ARG A 39 -5.81 12.63 5.21
C ARG A 39 -4.95 11.65 5.99
N ARG A 40 -4.76 11.96 7.25
CA ARG A 40 -4.20 11.03 8.23
C ARG A 40 -5.29 10.13 8.79
N VAL A 41 -4.95 8.85 8.93
CA VAL A 41 -5.77 7.83 9.61
C VAL A 41 -4.87 7.10 10.59
N ASP A 42 -5.24 7.06 11.87
CA ASP A 42 -4.46 6.33 12.86
C ASP A 42 -4.52 4.82 12.59
N MET A 43 -3.43 4.12 12.85
CA MET A 43 -3.27 2.71 12.49
C MET A 43 -4.38 1.83 13.09
N GLU A 44 -4.81 2.13 14.30
CA GLU A 44 -5.89 1.42 15.00
C GLU A 44 -7.25 1.57 14.30
N ASN A 45 -7.49 2.71 13.66
CA ASN A 45 -8.74 3.03 12.97
C ASN A 45 -8.72 2.63 11.49
N TYR A 46 -7.56 2.27 10.95
CA TYR A 46 -7.41 1.96 9.53
C TYR A 46 -8.32 0.82 9.05
N PRO A 47 -8.50 -0.30 9.77
CA PRO A 47 -9.39 -1.38 9.31
C PRO A 47 -10.85 -0.93 9.13
N SER A 48 -11.37 -0.13 10.05
CA SER A 48 -12.73 0.43 9.98
C SER A 48 -12.83 1.46 8.87
N TRP A 49 -11.81 2.30 8.73
CA TRP A 49 -11.73 3.30 7.68
C TRP A 49 -11.68 2.66 6.29
N ALA A 50 -10.88 1.62 6.10
CA ALA A 50 -10.74 0.90 4.83
C ALA A 50 -12.08 0.30 4.38
N LYS A 51 -12.79 -0.40 5.27
CA LYS A 51 -14.12 -0.95 4.99
C LYS A 51 -15.16 0.11 4.62
N ALA A 52 -15.08 1.30 5.22
CA ALA A 52 -16.03 2.39 4.98
C ALA A 52 -15.73 3.21 3.72
N ASN A 53 -14.47 3.32 3.30
CA ASN A 53 -14.04 4.26 2.27
C ASN A 53 -13.49 3.62 0.99
N LEU A 54 -12.91 2.42 1.08
CA LEU A 54 -12.41 1.68 -0.09
C LEU A 54 -13.54 0.95 -0.80
N ARG A 55 -13.39 0.71 -2.11
CA ARG A 55 -14.42 0.13 -2.98
C ARG A 55 -13.80 -0.93 -3.90
N PRO A 56 -14.60 -1.90 -4.37
CA PRO A 56 -14.12 -2.92 -5.31
C PRO A 56 -13.52 -2.38 -6.62
N GLY A 57 -13.86 -1.16 -7.03
CA GLY A 57 -13.25 -0.49 -8.20
C GLY A 57 -11.97 0.30 -7.91
N ASP A 58 -11.37 0.14 -6.72
CA ASP A 58 -10.13 0.81 -6.36
C ASP A 58 -8.91 -0.05 -6.69
N ALA A 59 -7.83 0.59 -7.16
CA ALA A 59 -6.48 0.08 -7.07
C ALA A 59 -5.74 0.81 -5.95
N VAL A 60 -5.02 0.08 -5.11
CA VAL A 60 -4.31 0.64 -3.97
C VAL A 60 -2.83 0.37 -4.08
N VAL A 61 -2.00 1.37 -3.81
CA VAL A 61 -0.55 1.22 -3.63
C VAL A 61 -0.17 1.51 -2.19
N ILE A 62 0.65 0.65 -1.60
CA ILE A 62 1.18 0.77 -0.24
C ILE A 62 2.70 0.85 -0.34
N GLU A 63 3.33 1.88 0.22
CA GLU A 63 4.79 1.91 0.33
C GLU A 63 5.26 0.86 1.35
N ALA A 64 6.28 0.06 0.98
CA ALA A 64 6.77 -1.02 1.83
C ALA A 64 7.43 -0.48 3.11
N THR A 65 6.88 -0.87 4.26
CA THR A 65 7.33 -0.54 5.61
C THR A 65 7.19 -1.75 6.53
N THR A 66 7.44 -1.58 7.81
CA THR A 66 7.25 -2.66 8.81
C THR A 66 5.79 -3.12 8.94
N ASN A 67 4.82 -2.25 8.63
CA ASN A 67 3.38 -2.53 8.76
C ASN A 67 2.73 -3.00 7.45
N THR A 68 3.49 -3.19 6.39
CA THR A 68 2.99 -3.46 5.03
C THR A 68 2.01 -4.64 4.99
N TRP A 69 2.36 -5.76 5.60
CA TRP A 69 1.55 -6.97 5.48
C TRP A 69 0.21 -6.86 6.21
N THR A 70 0.18 -6.18 7.35
CA THR A 70 -1.07 -5.89 8.07
C THR A 70 -1.97 -4.98 7.23
N LEU A 71 -1.42 -3.93 6.64
CA LEU A 71 -2.16 -3.03 5.75
C LEU A 71 -2.64 -3.76 4.49
N TYR A 72 -1.78 -4.57 3.88
CA TYR A 72 -2.09 -5.37 2.70
C TYR A 72 -3.28 -6.30 2.96
N ASP A 73 -3.22 -7.10 4.04
CA ASP A 73 -4.25 -8.08 4.37
C ASP A 73 -5.61 -7.44 4.71
N VAL A 74 -5.60 -6.25 5.31
CA VAL A 74 -6.82 -5.46 5.59
C VAL A 74 -7.39 -4.85 4.32
N THR A 75 -6.54 -4.39 3.42
CA THR A 75 -6.94 -3.64 2.21
C THR A 75 -7.44 -4.58 1.10
N LEU A 76 -6.77 -5.71 0.90
CA LEU A 76 -7.02 -6.62 -0.21
C LEU A 76 -8.48 -7.05 -0.37
N PRO A 77 -9.24 -7.39 0.71
CA PRO A 77 -10.64 -7.76 0.57
C PRO A 77 -11.58 -6.63 0.15
N CYS A 78 -11.12 -5.38 0.22
CA CYS A 78 -11.94 -4.19 -0.04
C CYS A 78 -11.83 -3.66 -1.47
N VAL A 79 -10.83 -4.10 -2.25
CA VAL A 79 -10.43 -3.48 -3.51
C VAL A 79 -10.13 -4.49 -4.61
N SER A 80 -10.00 -4.03 -5.85
CA SER A 80 -9.65 -4.90 -6.99
C SER A 80 -8.18 -5.30 -7.02
N LYS A 81 -7.28 -4.39 -6.65
CA LYS A 81 -5.83 -4.59 -6.76
C LYS A 81 -5.11 -3.88 -5.62
N VAL A 82 -4.14 -4.58 -5.01
CA VAL A 82 -3.17 -3.98 -4.08
C VAL A 82 -1.76 -4.20 -4.61
N VAL A 83 -1.00 -3.12 -4.70
CA VAL A 83 0.40 -3.10 -5.12
C VAL A 83 1.25 -2.65 -3.95
N VAL A 84 2.37 -3.32 -3.70
CA VAL A 84 3.36 -2.89 -2.71
C VAL A 84 4.53 -2.27 -3.45
N ALA A 85 4.83 -1.02 -3.14
CA ALA A 85 5.88 -0.25 -3.80
C ALA A 85 7.22 -0.33 -3.06
N HIS A 86 8.33 -0.38 -3.83
CA HIS A 86 9.68 -0.36 -3.27
C HIS A 86 10.09 1.07 -2.91
N PRO A 87 10.34 1.40 -1.62
CA PRO A 87 10.52 2.79 -1.18
C PRO A 87 11.70 3.52 -1.83
N LEU A 88 12.82 2.82 -2.01
CA LEU A 88 14.05 3.43 -2.59
C LEU A 88 13.86 3.74 -4.07
N GLU A 89 13.20 2.85 -4.81
CA GLU A 89 12.95 3.05 -6.24
C GLU A 89 11.90 4.13 -6.49
N VAL A 90 10.83 4.17 -5.66
CA VAL A 90 9.87 5.27 -5.68
C VAL A 90 10.56 6.62 -5.48
N LYS A 91 11.49 6.72 -4.52
CA LYS A 91 12.26 7.95 -4.27
C LYS A 91 13.13 8.36 -5.44
N GLN A 92 13.71 7.40 -6.16
CA GLN A 92 14.52 7.67 -7.35
C GLN A 92 13.67 8.24 -8.50
N ILE A 93 12.46 7.71 -8.69
CA ILE A 93 11.55 8.16 -9.73
C ILE A 93 10.95 9.52 -9.37
N ALA A 94 10.57 9.72 -8.12
CA ALA A 94 9.87 10.92 -7.66
C ALA A 94 10.73 12.19 -7.70
N ASN A 95 12.05 12.08 -7.60
CA ASN A 95 13.05 13.16 -7.68
C ASN A 95 12.64 14.46 -6.94
N ALA A 96 11.99 14.33 -5.79
CA ALA A 96 11.34 15.44 -5.09
C ALA A 96 12.33 16.22 -4.22
N ARG A 97 12.44 17.53 -4.48
CA ARG A 97 13.28 18.47 -3.70
C ARG A 97 12.70 18.79 -2.32
N VAL A 98 11.40 18.68 -2.13
CA VAL A 98 10.71 18.99 -0.87
C VAL A 98 9.83 17.82 -0.49
N LYS A 99 10.10 17.21 0.67
CA LYS A 99 9.32 16.11 1.23
C LYS A 99 8.24 16.63 2.16
N THR A 100 7.00 16.27 1.88
CA THR A 100 5.89 16.31 2.82
C THR A 100 5.06 15.05 2.63
N ASP A 101 4.47 14.52 3.71
CA ASP A 101 3.64 13.30 3.66
C ASP A 101 2.52 13.40 2.61
N LYS A 102 1.94 14.59 2.42
CA LYS A 102 0.93 14.83 1.39
C LYS A 102 1.49 14.74 -0.03
N HIS A 103 2.73 15.20 -0.22
CA HIS A 103 3.40 15.13 -1.51
C HIS A 103 3.75 13.68 -1.85
N ASP A 104 4.21 12.92 -0.87
CA ASP A 104 4.58 11.52 -1.04
C ASP A 104 3.37 10.67 -1.44
N VAL A 105 2.21 10.84 -0.79
CA VAL A 105 0.95 10.19 -1.17
C VAL A 105 0.51 10.53 -2.59
N ASN A 106 0.55 11.81 -2.97
CA ASN A 106 0.14 12.22 -4.30
C ASN A 106 1.09 11.71 -5.39
N CYS A 107 2.39 11.69 -5.13
CA CYS A 107 3.38 11.13 -6.03
C CYS A 107 3.15 9.62 -6.23
N LEU A 108 2.92 8.90 -5.16
CA LEU A 108 2.67 7.46 -5.19
C LEU A 108 1.38 7.13 -5.96
N ALA A 109 0.32 7.91 -5.77
CA ALA A 109 -0.92 7.75 -6.52
C ALA A 109 -0.75 8.01 -8.03
N ARG A 110 0.05 9.02 -8.41
CA ARG A 110 0.37 9.30 -9.83
C ARG A 110 1.16 8.16 -10.47
N LEU A 111 2.12 7.58 -9.76
CA LEU A 111 2.86 6.41 -10.24
C LEU A 111 1.92 5.22 -10.49
N LEU A 112 0.92 5.03 -9.61
CA LEU A 112 -0.07 3.98 -9.77
C LEU A 112 -0.97 4.21 -10.99
N VAL A 113 -1.43 5.45 -11.23
CA VAL A 113 -2.20 5.81 -12.44
C VAL A 113 -1.39 5.55 -13.71
N ALA A 114 -0.11 5.85 -13.70
CA ALA A 114 0.79 5.69 -14.85
C ALA A 114 1.28 4.25 -15.05
N ASP A 115 0.93 3.33 -14.14
CA ASP A 115 1.45 1.94 -14.11
C ASP A 115 2.99 1.88 -14.04
N LEU A 116 3.58 2.81 -13.30
CA LEU A 116 5.03 2.97 -13.11
C LEU A 116 5.49 2.66 -11.68
N VAL A 117 4.66 2.01 -10.87
CA VAL A 117 5.03 1.63 -9.51
C VAL A 117 6.09 0.53 -9.57
N PRO A 118 7.27 0.71 -8.96
CA PRO A 118 8.23 -0.37 -8.78
C PRO A 118 7.68 -1.37 -7.75
N GLU A 119 7.08 -2.46 -8.24
CA GLU A 119 6.37 -3.43 -7.41
C GLU A 119 7.32 -4.35 -6.66
N VAL A 120 7.03 -4.56 -5.38
CA VAL A 120 7.64 -5.60 -4.55
C VAL A 120 6.79 -6.86 -4.63
N TRP A 121 7.44 -8.01 -4.84
CA TRP A 121 6.75 -9.28 -4.76
C TRP A 121 6.13 -9.49 -3.37
N VAL A 122 4.83 -9.79 -3.35
CA VAL A 122 4.08 -10.09 -2.13
C VAL A 122 4.19 -11.60 -1.84
N PRO A 123 4.92 -12.01 -0.79
CA PRO A 123 5.03 -13.42 -0.46
C PRO A 123 3.68 -13.99 0.00
N PRO A 124 3.38 -15.26 -0.30
CA PRO A 124 2.28 -15.99 0.30
C PRO A 124 2.35 -15.98 1.83
N LEU A 125 1.20 -16.18 2.49
CA LEU A 125 1.09 -16.08 3.96
C LEU A 125 2.09 -17.01 4.67
N GLU A 126 2.21 -18.24 4.20
CA GLU A 126 3.11 -19.26 4.79
C GLU A 126 4.58 -18.81 4.73
N VAL A 127 4.98 -18.13 3.64
CA VAL A 127 6.34 -17.59 3.48
C VAL A 127 6.55 -16.41 4.43
N ARG A 128 5.54 -15.56 4.62
CA ARG A 128 5.60 -14.44 5.57
C ARG A 128 5.72 -14.91 7.01
N GLU A 129 4.95 -15.93 7.40
CA GLU A 129 5.02 -16.56 8.72
C GLU A 129 6.38 -17.20 8.98
N LEU A 130 6.90 -17.95 8.00
CA LEU A 130 8.23 -18.55 8.09
C LEU A 130 9.32 -17.50 8.27
N ARG A 131 9.28 -16.40 7.52
CA ARG A 131 10.23 -15.28 7.66
C ARG A 131 10.18 -14.66 9.05
N THR A 132 8.98 -14.52 9.62
CA THR A 132 8.78 -14.01 10.98
C THR A 132 9.42 -14.93 12.02
N LEU A 133 9.21 -16.23 11.91
CA LEU A 133 9.82 -17.22 12.80
C LEU A 133 11.35 -17.21 12.73
N ILE A 134 11.92 -17.10 11.52
CA ILE A 134 13.37 -17.01 11.34
C ILE A 134 13.92 -15.71 11.94
N ALA A 135 13.22 -14.59 11.79
CA ALA A 135 13.61 -13.31 12.37
C ALA A 135 13.63 -13.38 13.92
N HIS A 136 12.60 -13.98 14.52
CA HIS A 136 12.56 -14.23 15.97
C HIS A 136 13.73 -15.09 16.43
N ARG A 137 14.02 -16.20 15.74
CA ARG A 137 15.15 -17.08 16.07
C ARG A 137 16.49 -16.32 16.05
N ARG A 138 16.71 -15.46 15.04
CA ARG A 138 17.94 -14.63 14.95
C ARG A 138 18.03 -13.62 16.09
N CYS A 139 16.91 -13.07 16.54
CA CYS A 139 16.89 -12.18 17.69
C CYS A 139 17.31 -12.92 18.96
N TRP A 140 16.78 -14.09 19.19
CA TRP A 140 17.10 -14.92 20.36
C TRP A 140 18.59 -15.34 20.40
N SER A 141 19.17 -15.74 19.28
CA SER A 141 20.56 -16.13 19.19
C SER A 141 21.55 -14.98 19.43
N ARG A 142 21.12 -13.73 19.27
CA ARG A 142 21.93 -12.53 19.57
C ARG A 142 21.80 -12.06 21.01
N CYS A 143 20.73 -12.48 21.72
CA CYS A 143 20.47 -12.11 23.10
C CYS A 143 20.84 -13.22 24.09
N ALA A 144 21.35 -14.36 23.62
CA ALA A 144 21.89 -15.39 24.49
C ALA A 144 23.27 -14.96 25.03
N PRO A 145 23.53 -15.04 26.35
CA PRO A 145 24.80 -14.66 26.97
C PRO A 145 25.97 -15.51 26.50
#